data_81355360ef450431a8c576ad890b9a53
#
_entry.id   81355360ef450431a8c576ad890b9a53
#
_cell.length_a   1.000
_cell.length_b   1.000
_cell.length_c   1.000
_cell.angle_alpha   90.00
_cell.angle_beta   90.00
_cell.angle_gamma   90.00
#
_symmetry.space_group_name_H-M   'P 1'
#
loop_
_entity.id
_entity.type
_entity.pdbx_description
1 polymer ?
#
loop_
_entity_poly.entity_id
_entity_poly.type
_entity_poly.pdbx_seq_one_letter_code
_entity_poly.pdbx_strand_id
1 'polypeptide(L)'
;KCKVINGAILCAAEVDKTKLKSVTVCQNGRLYKILAELTIDATGDGDVAYFAGENYSVGDSRMGITQNYSHWDIPFKPKIKDYNRDYDIINNCEILETQRGLYLSHYESHFYDFYPMLAIRESRRINAVYNLSTRDIISDACYEDTIAQARSDYDPHYFSSSESSRCGFMLPHFDNMSMVNIPYRSIVPRKIDGLLLSGKSIGQSYKALQFTRMSADITVLGYVTGMLAAQILKKKCNVRGLDV
;
A
#
# COMPACT_ATOMS: atom_id res chain seq x y z
N LYS A 1 -1.99 -16.84 -20.93
CA LYS A 1 -0.84 -15.92 -21.11
C LYS A 1 -1.22 -14.56 -20.53
N CYS A 2 -0.38 -13.98 -19.69
CA CYS A 2 -0.58 -12.63 -19.18
C CYS A 2 -0.06 -11.62 -20.24
N LYS A 3 -0.83 -10.55 -20.47
CA LYS A 3 -0.38 -9.42 -21.29
C LYS A 3 0.18 -8.35 -20.35
N VAL A 4 1.42 -7.95 -20.56
CA VAL A 4 2.07 -6.87 -19.82
C VAL A 4 2.08 -5.60 -20.67
N ILE A 5 1.71 -4.47 -20.09
CA ILE A 5 1.75 -3.15 -20.70
C ILE A 5 2.74 -2.30 -19.91
N ASN A 6 3.96 -2.20 -20.38
CA ASN A 6 5.01 -1.42 -19.72
C ASN A 6 4.89 0.07 -20.02
N GLY A 7 5.34 0.92 -19.09
CA GLY A 7 5.33 2.37 -19.24
C GLY A 7 3.93 2.98 -19.30
N ALA A 8 2.93 2.28 -18.77
CA ALA A 8 1.57 2.78 -18.68
C ALA A 8 1.34 3.46 -17.33
N ILE A 9 0.70 4.62 -17.35
CA ILE A 9 0.32 5.40 -16.16
C ILE A 9 -1.20 5.40 -16.08
N LEU A 10 -1.74 5.04 -14.90
CA LEU A 10 -3.18 5.12 -14.65
C LEU A 10 -3.63 6.58 -14.60
N CYS A 11 -4.69 6.91 -15.33
CA CYS A 11 -5.19 8.29 -15.45
C CYS A 11 -6.63 8.47 -14.96
N ALA A 12 -7.45 7.43 -15.05
CA ALA A 12 -8.85 7.51 -14.63
C ALA A 12 -9.46 6.12 -14.43
N ALA A 13 -10.58 6.07 -13.74
CA ALA A 13 -11.46 4.91 -13.64
C ALA A 13 -12.90 5.31 -13.95
N GLU A 14 -13.65 4.43 -14.58
CA GLU A 14 -15.06 4.64 -14.91
C GLU A 14 -15.93 3.66 -14.14
N VAL A 15 -16.89 4.19 -13.44
CA VAL A 15 -17.82 3.45 -12.59
C VAL A 15 -19.25 3.65 -13.09
N ASP A 16 -19.99 2.56 -13.21
CA ASP A 16 -21.43 2.58 -13.44
C ASP A 16 -22.14 2.19 -12.14
N LYS A 17 -22.82 3.16 -11.53
CA LYS A 17 -23.38 3.07 -10.18
C LYS A 17 -22.32 2.76 -9.14
N THR A 18 -22.09 1.49 -8.84
CA THR A 18 -21.04 1.02 -7.90
C THR A 18 -20.02 0.12 -8.58
N LYS A 19 -20.27 -0.33 -9.82
CA LYS A 19 -19.41 -1.29 -10.49
C LYS A 19 -18.34 -0.61 -11.33
N LEU A 20 -17.09 -0.89 -11.03
CA LEU A 20 -15.96 -0.51 -11.88
C LEU A 20 -16.09 -1.20 -13.25
N LYS A 21 -16.07 -0.42 -14.32
CA LYS A 21 -16.23 -0.88 -15.72
C LYS A 21 -14.92 -0.89 -16.47
N SER A 22 -14.11 0.14 -16.26
CA SER A 22 -12.88 0.30 -17.01
C SER A 22 -11.91 1.21 -16.27
N VAL A 23 -10.65 1.08 -16.64
CA VAL A 23 -9.59 2.02 -16.28
C VAL A 23 -9.03 2.65 -17.55
N THR A 24 -8.60 3.90 -17.46
CA THR A 24 -7.89 4.59 -18.53
C THR A 24 -6.43 4.71 -18.16
N VAL A 25 -5.56 4.28 -19.05
CA VAL A 25 -4.10 4.39 -18.89
C VAL A 25 -3.50 5.21 -20.03
N CYS A 26 -2.47 5.97 -19.72
CA CYS A 26 -1.66 6.68 -20.69
C CYS A 26 -0.37 5.88 -20.94
N GLN A 27 -0.09 5.56 -22.20
CA GLN A 27 1.16 4.95 -22.63
C GLN A 27 1.71 5.70 -23.83
N ASN A 28 2.94 6.18 -23.76
CA ASN A 28 3.59 6.95 -24.85
C ASN A 28 2.72 8.12 -25.35
N GLY A 29 2.09 8.86 -24.45
CA GLY A 29 1.24 10.01 -24.78
C GLY A 29 -0.13 9.66 -25.35
N ARG A 30 -0.52 8.38 -25.42
CA ARG A 30 -1.82 7.93 -25.90
C ARG A 30 -2.64 7.34 -24.76
N LEU A 31 -3.93 7.65 -24.77
CA LEU A 31 -4.87 7.11 -23.79
C LEU A 31 -5.49 5.82 -24.32
N TYR A 32 -5.54 4.82 -23.46
CA TYR A 32 -6.18 3.52 -23.71
C TYR A 32 -7.19 3.24 -22.62
N LYS A 33 -8.39 2.86 -23.01
CA LYS A 33 -9.44 2.37 -22.12
C LYS A 33 -9.36 0.85 -22.03
N ILE A 34 -9.22 0.32 -20.83
CA ILE A 34 -9.15 -1.12 -20.56
C ILE A 34 -10.42 -1.51 -19.83
N LEU A 35 -11.23 -2.36 -20.46
CA LEU A 35 -12.41 -2.94 -19.85
C LEU A 35 -12.03 -4.25 -19.16
N ALA A 36 -12.56 -4.46 -17.95
CA ALA A 36 -12.36 -5.66 -17.18
C ALA A 36 -13.64 -6.05 -16.44
N GLU A 37 -13.87 -7.34 -16.27
CA GLU A 37 -14.95 -7.84 -15.42
C GLU A 37 -14.61 -7.68 -13.94
N LEU A 38 -13.33 -7.81 -13.60
CA LEU A 38 -12.75 -7.64 -12.28
C LEU A 38 -11.37 -7.00 -12.39
N THR A 39 -11.09 -6.05 -11.54
CA THR A 39 -9.80 -5.35 -11.46
C THR A 39 -9.15 -5.60 -10.10
N ILE A 40 -7.83 -5.74 -10.07
CA ILE A 40 -7.04 -5.74 -8.83
C ILE A 40 -6.24 -4.44 -8.80
N ASP A 41 -6.45 -3.64 -7.76
CA ASP A 41 -5.64 -2.45 -7.50
C ASP A 41 -4.40 -2.87 -6.71
N ALA A 42 -3.28 -2.95 -7.41
CA ALA A 42 -1.96 -3.21 -6.85
C ALA A 42 -1.00 -2.03 -7.10
N THR A 43 -1.53 -0.83 -7.25
CA THR A 43 -0.75 0.40 -7.51
C THR A 43 0.13 0.80 -6.33
N GLY A 44 -0.12 0.22 -5.16
CA GLY A 44 0.54 0.55 -3.91
C GLY A 44 -0.06 1.78 -3.23
N ASP A 45 -0.67 2.68 -3.99
CA ASP A 45 -1.26 3.93 -3.53
C ASP A 45 -2.80 3.94 -3.60
N GLY A 46 -3.40 2.81 -4.03
CA GLY A 46 -4.85 2.68 -4.16
C GLY A 46 -5.44 3.58 -5.25
N ASP A 47 -4.69 3.80 -6.34
CA ASP A 47 -5.06 4.78 -7.36
C ASP A 47 -6.31 4.37 -8.13
N VAL A 48 -6.52 3.07 -8.40
CA VAL A 48 -7.75 2.62 -9.07
C VAL A 48 -8.95 2.90 -8.19
N ALA A 49 -8.87 2.56 -6.90
CA ALA A 49 -9.94 2.81 -5.94
C ALA A 49 -10.20 4.32 -5.75
N TYR A 50 -9.14 5.12 -5.71
CA TYR A 50 -9.23 6.58 -5.65
C TYR A 50 -9.96 7.16 -6.85
N PHE A 51 -9.54 6.84 -8.08
CA PHE A 51 -10.20 7.31 -9.30
C PHE A 51 -11.62 6.76 -9.45
N ALA A 52 -11.92 5.61 -8.87
CA ALA A 52 -13.27 5.06 -8.81
C ALA A 52 -14.18 5.76 -7.77
N GLY A 53 -13.66 6.68 -6.95
CA GLY A 53 -14.42 7.41 -5.94
C GLY A 53 -14.62 6.67 -4.62
N GLU A 54 -13.74 5.69 -4.30
CA GLU A 54 -13.76 5.06 -2.99
C GLU A 54 -13.20 5.99 -1.92
N ASN A 55 -13.67 5.85 -0.69
CA ASN A 55 -13.16 6.59 0.45
C ASN A 55 -11.81 6.01 0.89
N TYR A 56 -10.95 6.88 1.40
CA TYR A 56 -9.63 6.51 1.89
C TYR A 56 -9.21 7.36 3.08
N SER A 57 -8.13 6.96 3.74
CA SER A 57 -7.43 7.73 4.76
C SER A 57 -5.94 7.78 4.46
N VAL A 58 -5.29 8.88 4.88
CA VAL A 58 -3.85 9.09 4.82
C VAL A 58 -3.39 9.59 6.18
N GLY A 59 -2.23 9.17 6.63
CA GLY A 59 -1.67 9.61 7.91
C GLY A 59 -2.40 9.05 9.13
N ASP A 60 -1.94 9.47 10.31
CA ASP A 60 -2.59 9.17 11.57
C ASP A 60 -3.86 10.03 11.73
N SER A 61 -4.96 9.42 12.14
CA SER A 61 -6.26 10.10 12.27
C SER A 61 -6.31 11.20 13.34
N ARG A 62 -5.37 11.18 14.29
CA ARG A 62 -5.30 12.15 15.39
C ARG A 62 -4.37 13.31 15.07
N MET A 63 -3.24 13.02 14.43
CA MET A 63 -2.17 13.99 14.19
C MET A 63 -2.03 14.40 12.73
N GLY A 64 -2.67 13.68 11.79
CA GLY A 64 -2.53 13.91 10.36
C GLY A 64 -1.14 13.57 9.79
N ILE A 65 -0.29 12.90 10.58
CA ILE A 65 1.10 12.65 10.25
C ILE A 65 1.21 11.36 9.44
N THR A 66 1.90 11.42 8.30
CA THR A 66 2.30 10.24 7.51
C THR A 66 3.58 9.62 8.06
N GLN A 67 3.94 8.44 7.56
CA GLN A 67 5.24 7.85 7.87
C GLN A 67 6.36 8.57 7.12
N ASN A 68 7.55 8.57 7.71
CA ASN A 68 8.74 9.05 7.05
C ASN A 68 8.99 8.26 5.76
N TYR A 69 9.49 8.92 4.76
CA TYR A 69 10.03 8.29 3.57
C TYR A 69 11.51 7.97 3.76
N SER A 70 11.98 6.99 3.03
CA SER A 70 13.39 6.65 2.97
C SER A 70 13.97 6.99 1.61
N HIS A 71 15.24 7.27 1.64
CA HIS A 71 16.08 7.38 0.47
C HIS A 71 17.06 6.19 0.44
N TRP A 72 17.24 5.60 -0.72
CA TRP A 72 18.26 4.60 -0.95
C TRP A 72 19.48 5.25 -1.56
N ASP A 73 20.57 5.32 -0.80
CA ASP A 73 21.88 5.66 -1.32
C ASP A 73 22.49 4.41 -1.98
N ILE A 74 22.80 4.49 -3.26
CA ILE A 74 23.56 3.46 -3.95
C ILE A 74 25.04 3.87 -3.94
N PRO A 75 25.87 3.31 -3.08
CA PRO A 75 27.26 3.71 -3.00
C PRO A 75 28.09 3.11 -4.14
N PHE A 76 28.96 3.92 -4.72
CA PHE A 76 29.87 3.52 -5.79
C PHE A 76 30.97 2.54 -5.39
N LYS A 77 31.11 2.21 -4.12
CA LYS A 77 32.17 1.34 -3.65
C LYS A 77 31.63 -0.05 -3.34
N PRO A 78 32.25 -1.13 -3.85
CA PRO A 78 31.72 -2.51 -3.73
C PRO A 78 31.69 -3.08 -2.31
N LYS A 79 31.98 -2.29 -1.28
CA LYS A 79 31.96 -2.70 0.14
C LYS A 79 31.00 -1.87 1.00
N ILE A 80 30.21 -0.99 0.42
CA ILE A 80 29.33 -0.13 1.19
C ILE A 80 27.94 -0.78 1.16
N LYS A 81 27.39 -1.01 2.34
CA LYS A 81 26.00 -1.46 2.51
C LYS A 81 25.06 -0.40 1.93
N ASP A 82 23.96 -0.84 1.32
CA ASP A 82 22.89 0.04 0.93
C ASP A 82 22.44 0.85 2.15
N TYR A 83 22.52 2.16 2.05
CA TYR A 83 22.04 3.04 3.11
C TYR A 83 20.59 3.41 2.85
N ASN A 84 19.75 2.99 3.77
CA ASN A 84 18.38 3.44 3.86
C ASN A 84 18.33 4.50 4.97
N ARG A 85 18.03 5.76 4.63
CA ARG A 85 17.87 6.83 5.60
C ARG A 85 16.45 7.34 5.59
N ASP A 86 15.91 7.53 6.79
CA ASP A 86 14.66 8.24 6.96
C ASP A 86 14.94 9.74 7.00
N TYR A 87 14.27 10.49 6.13
CA TYR A 87 14.45 11.94 6.07
C TYR A 87 13.34 12.64 6.83
N ASP A 88 12.21 12.83 6.20
CA ASP A 88 11.15 13.64 6.75
C ASP A 88 9.78 13.01 6.48
N ILE A 89 8.75 13.63 7.04
CA ILE A 89 7.37 13.24 6.82
C ILE A 89 6.91 13.84 5.50
N ILE A 90 6.46 13.00 4.59
CA ILE A 90 5.96 13.40 3.27
C ILE A 90 4.59 12.79 3.02
N ASN A 91 3.65 13.64 2.65
CA ASN A 91 2.41 13.18 2.06
C ASN A 91 2.61 13.00 0.54
N ASN A 92 2.82 11.75 0.11
CA ASN A 92 3.02 11.43 -1.31
C ASN A 92 1.78 11.60 -2.19
N CYS A 93 0.63 11.89 -1.60
CA CYS A 93 -0.57 12.27 -2.34
C CYS A 93 -0.52 13.74 -2.80
N GLU A 94 0.45 14.53 -2.28
CA GLU A 94 0.65 15.93 -2.59
C GLU A 94 1.94 16.12 -3.39
N ILE A 95 1.81 16.66 -4.62
CA ILE A 95 2.96 16.77 -5.54
C ILE A 95 4.07 17.66 -4.99
N LEU A 96 3.72 18.74 -4.29
CA LEU A 96 4.71 19.65 -3.70
C LEU A 96 5.51 18.98 -2.58
N GLU A 97 4.84 18.12 -1.78
CA GLU A 97 5.50 17.34 -0.74
C GLU A 97 6.45 16.30 -1.34
N THR A 98 6.05 15.66 -2.42
CA THR A 98 6.92 14.73 -3.16
C THR A 98 8.13 15.46 -3.74
N GLN A 99 7.96 16.66 -4.33
CA GLN A 99 9.06 17.49 -4.82
C GLN A 99 9.98 17.91 -3.68
N ARG A 100 9.45 18.29 -2.52
CA ARG A 100 10.22 18.62 -1.33
C ARG A 100 11.08 17.43 -0.90
N GLY A 101 10.52 16.23 -0.86
CA GLY A 101 11.25 15.02 -0.51
C GLY A 101 12.37 14.69 -1.49
N LEU A 102 12.12 14.81 -2.78
CA LEU A 102 13.15 14.62 -3.81
C LEU A 102 14.29 15.65 -3.65
N TYR A 103 13.94 16.90 -3.40
CA TYR A 103 14.93 17.96 -3.18
C TYR A 103 15.80 17.68 -1.95
N LEU A 104 15.18 17.36 -0.81
CA LEU A 104 15.90 17.07 0.44
C LEU A 104 16.80 15.85 0.29
N SER A 105 16.31 14.75 -0.28
CA SER A 105 17.13 13.56 -0.47
C SER A 105 18.28 13.78 -1.44
N HIS A 106 18.08 14.57 -2.49
CA HIS A 106 19.14 14.93 -3.42
C HIS A 106 20.20 15.81 -2.78
N TYR A 107 19.80 16.79 -1.96
CA TYR A 107 20.70 17.71 -1.29
C TYR A 107 21.50 17.04 -0.16
N GLU A 108 20.86 16.18 0.63
CA GLU A 108 21.49 15.54 1.79
C GLU A 108 22.34 14.32 1.43
N SER A 109 22.06 13.66 0.30
CA SER A 109 22.81 12.47 -0.11
C SER A 109 24.24 12.71 -0.56
N HIS A 110 24.58 13.94 -0.91
CA HIS A 110 25.86 14.34 -1.53
C HIS A 110 26.15 13.68 -2.90
N PHE A 111 25.19 12.96 -3.47
CA PHE A 111 25.29 12.33 -4.79
C PHE A 111 24.41 13.07 -5.79
N TYR A 112 24.85 14.23 -6.21
CA TYR A 112 24.10 15.11 -7.10
C TYR A 112 23.86 14.54 -8.51
N ASP A 113 24.63 13.54 -8.91
CA ASP A 113 24.54 12.92 -10.23
C ASP A 113 23.52 11.76 -10.29
N PHE A 114 22.99 11.34 -9.14
CA PHE A 114 22.02 10.27 -9.07
C PHE A 114 20.65 10.77 -8.66
N TYR A 115 19.66 10.27 -9.37
CA TYR A 115 18.26 10.54 -9.03
C TYR A 115 17.91 9.78 -7.75
N PRO A 116 17.47 10.44 -6.68
CA PRO A 116 17.12 9.77 -5.45
C PRO A 116 15.87 8.91 -5.68
N MET A 117 15.88 7.69 -5.13
CA MET A 117 14.73 6.81 -5.14
C MET A 117 14.00 6.93 -3.80
N LEU A 118 12.83 7.54 -3.82
CA LEU A 118 11.99 7.65 -2.63
C LEU A 118 11.31 6.30 -2.34
N ALA A 119 11.57 5.76 -1.17
CA ALA A 119 10.84 4.61 -0.64
C ALA A 119 9.67 5.09 0.22
N ILE A 120 8.51 5.24 -0.38
CA ILE A 120 7.30 5.73 0.26
C ILE A 120 6.61 4.56 0.97
N ARG A 121 6.56 4.64 2.30
CA ARG A 121 6.00 3.58 3.15
C ARG A 121 4.50 3.64 3.31
N GLU A 122 3.95 4.83 3.21
CA GLU A 122 2.52 5.07 3.39
C GLU A 122 1.95 5.89 2.24
N SER A 123 0.71 5.59 1.93
CA SER A 123 -0.11 6.28 0.96
C SER A 123 -1.58 6.16 1.38
N ARG A 124 -2.49 6.22 0.45
CA ARG A 124 -3.91 5.98 0.71
C ARG A 124 -4.12 4.56 1.24
N ARG A 125 -4.84 4.46 2.33
CA ARG A 125 -5.44 3.23 2.82
C ARG A 125 -6.92 3.28 2.47
N ILE A 126 -7.33 2.39 1.60
CA ILE A 126 -8.69 2.39 1.05
C ILE A 126 -9.67 1.88 2.10
N ASN A 127 -10.82 2.52 2.19
CA ASN A 127 -11.87 2.07 3.09
C ASN A 127 -12.53 0.80 2.54
N ALA A 128 -12.24 -0.32 3.19
CA ALA A 128 -12.75 -1.64 2.83
C ALA A 128 -13.98 -2.02 3.66
N VAL A 129 -14.56 -3.16 3.34
CA VAL A 129 -15.67 -3.74 4.13
C VAL A 129 -15.25 -3.95 5.58
N TYR A 130 -13.99 -4.34 5.79
CA TYR A 130 -13.36 -4.40 7.09
C TYR A 130 -12.01 -3.66 7.05
N ASN A 131 -11.72 -2.86 8.08
CA ASN A 131 -10.44 -2.19 8.20
C ASN A 131 -9.70 -2.74 9.42
N LEU A 132 -8.58 -3.44 9.18
CA LEU A 132 -7.70 -3.95 10.23
C LEU A 132 -7.28 -2.83 11.18
N SER A 133 -7.35 -3.08 12.46
CA SER A 133 -7.00 -2.14 13.51
C SER A 133 -5.86 -2.66 14.39
N THR A 134 -5.27 -1.78 15.17
CA THR A 134 -4.29 -2.16 16.18
C THR A 134 -4.87 -3.10 17.22
N ARG A 135 -6.17 -2.97 17.53
CA ARG A 135 -6.86 -3.85 18.47
C ARG A 135 -6.85 -5.30 17.98
N ASP A 136 -7.07 -5.51 16.69
CA ASP A 136 -7.06 -6.85 16.08
C ASP A 136 -5.70 -7.51 16.24
N ILE A 137 -4.62 -6.72 16.07
CA ILE A 137 -3.25 -7.21 16.21
C ILE A 137 -2.95 -7.58 17.69
N ILE A 138 -3.31 -6.70 18.64
CA ILE A 138 -3.05 -6.92 20.07
C ILE A 138 -3.86 -8.11 20.60
N SER A 139 -5.04 -8.36 20.05
CA SER A 139 -5.91 -9.46 20.48
C SER A 139 -5.69 -10.76 19.71
N ASP A 140 -4.67 -10.83 18.84
CA ASP A 140 -4.42 -11.97 17.94
C ASP A 140 -5.69 -12.43 17.21
N ALA A 141 -6.43 -11.45 16.67
CA ALA A 141 -7.74 -11.71 16.09
C ALA A 141 -7.66 -12.74 14.95
N CYS A 142 -8.53 -13.74 15.02
CA CYS A 142 -8.73 -14.74 13.97
C CYS A 142 -10.06 -14.51 13.29
N TYR A 143 -10.09 -14.72 11.97
CA TYR A 143 -11.30 -14.53 11.17
C TYR A 143 -11.59 -15.80 10.37
N GLU A 144 -12.84 -16.12 10.21
CA GLU A 144 -13.27 -17.23 9.35
C GLU A 144 -12.83 -17.03 7.90
N ASP A 145 -12.80 -15.76 7.45
CA ASP A 145 -12.38 -15.33 6.13
C ASP A 145 -10.90 -14.91 6.06
N THR A 146 -10.01 -15.47 6.90
CA THR A 146 -8.57 -15.19 6.84
C THR A 146 -7.98 -15.71 5.53
N ILE A 147 -7.37 -14.82 4.74
CA ILE A 147 -6.77 -15.15 3.43
C ILE A 147 -5.24 -15.15 3.43
N ALA A 148 -4.62 -14.42 4.34
CA ALA A 148 -3.17 -14.31 4.45
C ALA A 148 -2.77 -14.00 5.90
N GLN A 149 -1.49 -14.23 6.21
CA GLN A 149 -0.89 -13.87 7.49
C GLN A 149 0.35 -13.02 7.23
N ALA A 150 0.41 -11.83 7.82
CA ALA A 150 1.63 -11.06 7.89
C ALA A 150 2.40 -11.42 9.16
N ARG A 151 3.72 -11.54 9.05
CA ARG A 151 4.63 -11.96 10.14
C ARG A 151 5.82 -11.04 10.29
N SER A 152 5.71 -9.84 9.78
CA SER A 152 6.77 -8.84 9.90
C SER A 152 6.74 -8.19 11.27
N ASP A 153 7.92 -7.77 11.72
CA ASP A 153 8.05 -6.97 12.92
C ASP A 153 7.33 -5.63 12.76
N TYR A 154 6.98 -5.02 13.90
CA TYR A 154 6.48 -3.66 13.93
C TYR A 154 7.58 -2.70 13.47
N ASP A 155 7.35 -2.03 12.35
CA ASP A 155 8.33 -1.17 11.69
C ASP A 155 7.78 0.27 11.53
N PRO A 156 7.73 1.05 12.63
CA PRO A 156 7.25 2.41 12.60
C PRO A 156 8.32 3.38 12.10
N HIS A 157 7.93 4.28 11.21
CA HIS A 157 8.75 5.38 10.72
C HIS A 157 7.98 6.69 10.90
N TYR A 158 7.83 7.12 12.17
CA TYR A 158 6.98 8.25 12.52
C TYR A 158 7.69 9.60 12.52
N PHE A 159 9.00 9.61 12.78
CA PHE A 159 9.78 10.81 13.04
C PHE A 159 11.16 10.71 12.38
N SER A 160 11.94 11.77 12.46
CA SER A 160 13.35 11.71 12.08
C SER A 160 14.06 10.55 12.75
N SER A 161 15.13 10.04 12.14
CA SER A 161 15.84 8.86 12.65
C SER A 161 16.23 8.97 14.14
N SER A 162 16.53 10.18 14.63
CA SER A 162 16.85 10.44 16.04
C SER A 162 15.63 10.31 16.96
N GLU A 163 14.44 10.74 16.52
CA GLU A 163 13.20 10.66 17.29
C GLU A 163 12.59 9.28 17.19
N SER A 164 12.69 8.65 16.03
CA SER A 164 12.27 7.25 15.83
C SER A 164 13.01 6.32 16.77
N SER A 165 14.32 6.51 16.94
CA SER A 165 15.13 5.74 17.89
C SER A 165 14.69 5.99 19.34
N ARG A 166 14.37 7.23 19.69
CA ARG A 166 13.89 7.57 21.05
C ARG A 166 12.51 6.99 21.33
N CYS A 167 11.60 7.07 20.36
CA CYS A 167 10.25 6.49 20.49
C CYS A 167 10.29 4.95 20.49
N GLY A 168 11.22 4.33 19.77
CA GLY A 168 11.41 2.88 19.76
C GLY A 168 11.69 2.29 21.13
N PHE A 169 12.38 3.06 22.02
CA PHE A 169 12.58 2.64 23.41
C PHE A 169 11.32 2.74 24.28
N MET A 170 10.34 3.53 23.87
CA MET A 170 9.08 3.72 24.61
C MET A 170 7.97 2.77 24.16
N LEU A 171 8.12 2.17 22.98
CA LEU A 171 7.15 1.19 22.50
C LEU A 171 7.49 -0.17 23.13
N PRO A 172 6.49 -0.93 23.57
CA PRO A 172 6.74 -2.29 24.03
C PRO A 172 7.40 -3.06 22.89
N HIS A 173 8.57 -3.64 23.19
CA HIS A 173 9.14 -4.63 22.29
C HIS A 173 8.17 -5.81 22.28
N PHE A 174 7.60 -6.08 21.12
CA PHE A 174 6.91 -7.34 20.91
C PHE A 174 8.01 -8.40 20.80
N ASP A 175 8.31 -9.07 21.89
CA ASP A 175 9.35 -10.11 21.97
C ASP A 175 9.04 -11.31 21.06
N ASN A 176 7.83 -11.40 20.54
CA ASN A 176 7.40 -12.38 19.56
C ASN A 176 6.89 -11.65 18.31
N MET A 177 7.31 -12.13 17.15
CA MET A 177 6.76 -11.67 15.87
C MET A 177 5.25 -11.80 15.90
N SER A 178 4.55 -10.67 15.86
CA SER A 178 3.09 -10.66 15.83
C SER A 178 2.63 -11.28 14.52
N MET A 179 1.72 -12.24 14.61
CA MET A 179 1.08 -12.81 13.45
C MET A 179 -0.24 -12.08 13.21
N VAL A 180 -0.32 -11.36 12.11
CA VAL A 180 -1.52 -10.60 11.76
C VAL A 180 -2.32 -11.35 10.71
N ASN A 181 -3.51 -11.80 11.08
CA ASN A 181 -4.44 -12.42 10.16
C ASN A 181 -5.13 -11.34 9.32
N ILE A 182 -5.04 -11.46 7.99
CA ILE A 182 -5.66 -10.53 7.04
C ILE A 182 -6.95 -11.17 6.53
N PRO A 183 -8.14 -10.62 6.88
CA PRO A 183 -9.39 -11.16 6.39
C PRO A 183 -9.68 -10.73 4.95
N TYR A 184 -10.40 -11.54 4.21
CA TYR A 184 -10.86 -11.23 2.84
C TYR A 184 -11.53 -9.86 2.74
N ARG A 185 -12.37 -9.54 3.72
CA ARG A 185 -13.09 -8.25 3.77
C ARG A 185 -12.18 -7.02 3.79
N SER A 186 -10.89 -7.17 4.13
CA SER A 186 -9.93 -6.06 4.10
C SER A 186 -9.42 -5.74 2.69
N ILE A 187 -9.58 -6.65 1.73
CA ILE A 187 -9.23 -6.40 0.33
C ILE A 187 -10.45 -6.06 -0.55
N VAL A 188 -11.65 -6.00 0.02
CA VAL A 188 -12.89 -5.67 -0.68
C VAL A 188 -13.26 -4.21 -0.40
N PRO A 189 -13.23 -3.30 -1.39
CA PRO A 189 -13.64 -1.92 -1.22
C PRO A 189 -15.07 -1.79 -0.71
N ARG A 190 -15.34 -0.78 0.10
CA ARG A 190 -16.65 -0.65 0.76
C ARG A 190 -17.77 -0.29 -0.18
N LYS A 191 -17.51 0.59 -1.17
CA LYS A 191 -18.53 1.09 -2.10
C LYS A 191 -18.41 0.46 -3.48
N ILE A 192 -17.19 0.31 -3.98
CA ILE A 192 -16.94 -0.06 -5.37
C ILE A 192 -16.93 -1.58 -5.55
N ASP A 193 -17.73 -2.04 -6.49
CA ASP A 193 -17.79 -3.44 -6.93
C ASP A 193 -16.89 -3.69 -8.14
N GLY A 194 -16.52 -4.95 -8.37
CA GLY A 194 -15.63 -5.32 -9.47
C GLY A 194 -14.19 -4.90 -9.26
N LEU A 195 -13.81 -4.64 -7.99
CA LEU A 195 -12.48 -4.21 -7.57
C LEU A 195 -12.03 -5.01 -6.35
N LEU A 196 -10.80 -5.48 -6.36
CA LEU A 196 -10.08 -5.99 -5.18
C LEU A 196 -8.85 -5.14 -4.94
N LEU A 197 -8.45 -5.02 -3.68
CA LEU A 197 -7.25 -4.30 -3.25
C LEU A 197 -6.10 -5.28 -3.00
N SER A 198 -4.87 -4.84 -3.24
CA SER A 198 -3.67 -5.60 -2.89
C SER A 198 -2.53 -4.68 -2.50
N GLY A 199 -1.60 -5.20 -1.68
CA GLY A 199 -0.46 -4.42 -1.20
C GLY A 199 -0.78 -3.58 0.03
N LYS A 200 -0.09 -2.45 0.19
CA LYS A 200 -0.18 -1.60 1.39
C LYS A 200 -1.46 -0.76 1.49
N SER A 201 -2.22 -0.64 0.40
CA SER A 201 -3.44 0.19 0.32
C SER A 201 -4.72 -0.50 0.77
N ILE A 202 -4.68 -1.72 1.27
CA ILE A 202 -5.86 -2.46 1.77
C ILE A 202 -6.55 -1.73 2.93
N GLY A 203 -7.72 -2.20 3.32
CA GLY A 203 -8.47 -1.67 4.47
C GLY A 203 -7.75 -1.92 5.79
N GLN A 204 -7.12 -0.89 6.33
CA GLN A 204 -6.37 -0.97 7.58
C GLN A 204 -6.14 0.40 8.22
N SER A 205 -5.90 0.40 9.52
CA SER A 205 -5.52 1.60 10.25
C SER A 205 -4.05 1.97 9.99
N TYR A 206 -3.70 3.22 10.29
CA TYR A 206 -2.33 3.72 10.22
C TYR A 206 -1.32 2.83 10.95
N LYS A 207 -1.67 2.37 12.15
CA LYS A 207 -0.79 1.51 12.95
C LYS A 207 -0.75 0.06 12.46
N ALA A 208 -1.88 -0.47 11.96
CA ALA A 208 -1.91 -1.82 11.42
C ALA A 208 -1.01 -1.96 10.17
N LEU A 209 -0.95 -0.92 9.35
CA LEU A 209 -0.07 -0.85 8.18
C LEU A 209 1.40 -1.16 8.52
N GLN A 210 1.86 -0.80 9.72
CA GLN A 210 3.24 -1.03 10.16
C GLN A 210 3.63 -2.51 10.28
N PHE A 211 2.63 -3.39 10.40
CA PHE A 211 2.81 -4.84 10.51
C PHE A 211 2.56 -5.58 9.20
N THR A 212 1.94 -4.95 8.21
CA THR A 212 1.40 -5.66 7.03
C THR A 212 2.00 -5.22 5.70
N ARG A 213 2.88 -4.20 5.71
CA ARG A 213 3.40 -3.57 4.48
C ARG A 213 4.72 -4.14 3.96
N MET A 214 5.30 -5.11 4.66
CA MET A 214 6.59 -5.66 4.25
C MET A 214 6.51 -6.47 2.96
N SER A 215 7.58 -6.44 2.17
CA SER A 215 7.59 -7.00 0.82
C SER A 215 7.20 -8.47 0.77
N ALA A 216 7.62 -9.28 1.74
CA ALA A 216 7.25 -10.68 1.82
C ALA A 216 5.73 -10.85 2.02
N ASP A 217 5.16 -10.12 2.99
CA ASP A 217 3.74 -10.21 3.34
C ASP A 217 2.83 -9.75 2.20
N ILE A 218 3.17 -8.59 1.57
CA ILE A 218 2.38 -8.08 0.44
C ILE A 218 2.52 -8.95 -0.82
N THR A 219 3.63 -9.68 -0.97
CA THR A 219 3.80 -10.65 -2.08
C THR A 219 2.83 -11.82 -1.92
N VAL A 220 2.74 -12.39 -0.72
CA VAL A 220 1.78 -13.45 -0.40
C VAL A 220 0.34 -12.94 -0.60
N LEU A 221 0.04 -11.76 -0.10
CA LEU A 221 -1.27 -11.14 -0.27
C LEU A 221 -1.63 -10.97 -1.76
N GLY A 222 -0.67 -10.51 -2.58
CA GLY A 222 -0.86 -10.35 -4.03
C GLY A 222 -1.18 -11.67 -4.72
N TYR A 223 -0.45 -12.74 -4.38
CA TYR A 223 -0.70 -14.09 -4.90
C TYR A 223 -2.11 -14.57 -4.56
N VAL A 224 -2.50 -14.48 -3.29
CA VAL A 224 -3.81 -14.91 -2.82
C VAL A 224 -4.93 -14.07 -3.45
N THR A 225 -4.75 -12.74 -3.55
CA THR A 225 -5.72 -11.86 -4.22
C THR A 225 -5.95 -12.28 -5.67
N GLY A 226 -4.88 -12.65 -6.39
CA GLY A 226 -4.99 -13.18 -7.75
C GLY A 226 -5.78 -14.49 -7.83
N MET A 227 -5.59 -15.42 -6.88
CA MET A 227 -6.34 -16.67 -6.80
C MET A 227 -7.83 -16.41 -6.53
N LEU A 228 -8.15 -15.51 -5.60
CA LEU A 228 -9.51 -15.13 -5.25
C LEU A 228 -10.23 -14.46 -6.43
N ALA A 229 -9.53 -13.59 -7.15
CA ALA A 229 -10.05 -12.98 -8.37
C ALA A 229 -10.44 -14.05 -9.42
N ALA A 230 -9.58 -15.05 -9.61
CA ALA A 230 -9.87 -16.16 -10.52
C ALA A 230 -11.11 -16.98 -10.07
N GLN A 231 -11.28 -17.19 -8.75
CA GLN A 231 -12.45 -17.87 -8.21
C GLN A 231 -13.74 -17.07 -8.42
N ILE A 232 -13.71 -15.75 -8.18
CA ILE A 232 -14.85 -14.84 -8.41
C ILE A 232 -15.30 -14.93 -9.86
N LEU A 233 -14.38 -14.84 -10.81
CA LEU A 233 -14.68 -14.95 -12.24
C LEU A 233 -15.25 -16.33 -12.60
N LYS A 234 -14.67 -17.40 -12.07
CA LYS A 234 -15.13 -18.77 -12.30
C LYS A 234 -16.52 -19.00 -11.74
N LYS A 235 -16.79 -18.56 -10.51
CA LYS A 235 -18.11 -18.68 -9.83
C LYS A 235 -19.12 -17.65 -10.37
N LYS A 236 -18.69 -16.65 -11.17
CA LYS A 236 -19.52 -15.53 -11.66
C LYS A 236 -20.25 -14.80 -10.53
N CYS A 237 -19.62 -14.66 -9.38
CA CYS A 237 -20.19 -13.99 -8.22
C CYS A 237 -19.66 -12.55 -8.10
N ASN A 238 -20.33 -11.75 -7.26
CA ASN A 238 -19.81 -10.44 -6.86
C ASN A 238 -18.64 -10.62 -5.88
N VAL A 239 -17.73 -9.66 -5.82
CA VAL A 239 -16.61 -9.64 -4.86
C VAL A 239 -17.09 -9.79 -3.41
N ARG A 240 -18.28 -9.30 -3.06
CA ARG A 240 -18.86 -9.44 -1.71
C ARG A 240 -19.58 -10.76 -1.47
N GLY A 241 -19.82 -11.53 -2.51
CA GLY A 241 -20.54 -12.81 -2.44
C GLY A 241 -19.61 -14.03 -2.52
N LEU A 242 -18.29 -13.81 -2.48
CA LEU A 242 -17.34 -14.93 -2.44
C LEU A 242 -17.32 -15.51 -1.01
N ASP A 243 -17.61 -16.78 -0.91
CA ASP A 243 -17.36 -17.59 0.28
C ASP A 243 -15.93 -18.15 0.20
N VAL A 244 -15.09 -17.80 1.19
CA VAL A 244 -13.64 -18.00 1.22
C VAL A 244 -13.26 -19.09 2.21
#